data_b07aec06bfdcaf1c1877a0203355f57a
#
_entry.id   b07aec06bfdcaf1c1877a0203355f57a
#
_cell.length_a   1.000
_cell.length_b   1.000
_cell.length_c   1.000
_cell.angle_alpha   90.00
_cell.angle_beta   90.00
_cell.angle_gamma   90.00
#
_symmetry.space_group_name_H-M   'P 1'
#
loop_
_entity.id
_entity.type
_entity.pdbx_description
1 polymer ?
#
loop_
_entity_poly.entity_id
_entity_poly.type
_entity_poly.pdbx_seq_one_letter_code
_entity_poly.pdbx_strand_id
1 'polypeptide(L)'
;NYKNYTVPEGVYGLTVPIVTEKTTEKEAMNNKRVPRKEMYDFILSDLEKAEKYIDGYEGSALEPGAAMVDGLLARTWLELGYVSDTEFDNDAFKKAQDYAEKAIAKSGKTPLTQNEWEDSANGFNSASSQNSWIWGIPVVSESVGNLTSFNAWISSEATWGYGYYAQFGAGKSLYDSISDSDFRKHSFIDPKKSEYYDYKLAGSSDQIAAFYKRIKSYANIKFRAKYGEIDNYVTGGVGDYPMMRVEEMYFIKMEALARQHNLTAANEVLTDFMSHRITDGSYESSAATEKAFLKEMLLQKRAEFWGEGILIYDYKRLNQGITRGYTGTNFPATMRFNTSGRSPEWNIVITRGEFQANTGITPELNNPDPSQVIPLWE
;
A
#
# COMPACT_ATOMS: atom_id res chain seq x y z
N ASN A 1 -11.78 20.88 -7.50
CA ASN A 1 -12.20 20.68 -8.91
C ASN A 1 -11.05 21.04 -9.85
N TYR A 2 -10.38 20.06 -10.45
CA TYR A 2 -9.32 20.22 -11.44
C TYR A 2 -9.90 20.59 -12.81
N LYS A 3 -10.86 21.51 -12.89
CA LYS A 3 -11.61 21.82 -14.11
C LYS A 3 -10.75 22.22 -15.31
N ASN A 4 -9.53 22.65 -15.09
CA ASN A 4 -8.63 23.14 -16.13
C ASN A 4 -7.35 22.32 -16.27
N TYR A 5 -7.25 21.16 -15.58
CA TYR A 5 -6.08 20.32 -15.70
C TYR A 5 -6.29 19.30 -16.83
N THR A 6 -5.47 19.39 -17.83
CA THR A 6 -5.41 18.43 -18.94
C THR A 6 -4.00 17.90 -19.07
N VAL A 7 -3.86 16.59 -19.20
CA VAL A 7 -2.60 15.98 -19.60
C VAL A 7 -2.41 16.28 -21.09
N PRO A 8 -1.27 16.85 -21.52
CA PRO A 8 -0.98 17.04 -22.94
C PRO A 8 -1.11 15.74 -23.73
N GLU A 9 -1.68 15.78 -24.92
CA GLU A 9 -1.97 14.61 -25.75
C GLU A 9 -0.72 13.73 -25.96
N GLY A 10 0.44 14.34 -26.19
CA GLY A 10 1.70 13.63 -26.39
C GLY A 10 2.29 12.96 -25.14
N VAL A 11 1.72 13.17 -23.95
CA VAL A 11 2.20 12.64 -22.67
C VAL A 11 1.27 11.56 -22.12
N TYR A 12 -0.01 11.59 -22.52
CA TYR A 12 -0.98 10.62 -22.03
C TYR A 12 -0.59 9.19 -22.40
N GLY A 13 -0.53 8.33 -21.39
CA GLY A 13 -0.17 6.92 -21.56
C GLY A 13 1.33 6.63 -21.70
N LEU A 14 2.20 7.65 -21.60
CA LEU A 14 3.64 7.42 -21.50
C LEU A 14 4.04 7.00 -20.08
N THR A 15 4.96 6.04 -20.01
CA THR A 15 5.59 5.58 -18.78
C THR A 15 6.98 6.21 -18.61
N VAL A 16 7.99 5.45 -18.29
CA VAL A 16 9.40 5.84 -18.20
C VAL A 16 10.20 5.12 -19.29
N PRO A 17 11.45 5.48 -19.57
CA PRO A 17 12.33 4.71 -20.43
C PRO A 17 12.54 3.28 -19.94
N ILE A 18 12.67 2.32 -20.85
CA ILE A 18 13.12 0.97 -20.51
C ILE A 18 14.65 0.97 -20.49
N VAL A 19 15.21 0.50 -19.38
CA VAL A 19 16.65 0.30 -19.19
C VAL A 19 16.88 -1.17 -18.81
N THR A 20 17.81 -1.83 -19.49
CA THR A 20 18.19 -3.23 -19.23
C THR A 20 19.69 -3.31 -18.96
N GLU A 21 20.17 -4.48 -18.56
CA GLU A 21 21.59 -4.77 -18.40
C GLU A 21 22.42 -4.60 -19.69
N LYS A 22 21.76 -4.51 -20.83
CA LYS A 22 22.40 -4.29 -22.15
C LYS A 22 22.41 -2.83 -22.56
N THR A 23 21.70 -1.97 -21.85
CA THR A 23 21.61 -0.54 -22.18
C THR A 23 22.95 0.11 -21.90
N THR A 24 23.59 0.62 -22.94
CA THR A 24 24.85 1.37 -22.82
C THR A 24 24.59 2.78 -22.30
N GLU A 25 25.64 3.42 -21.75
CA GLU A 25 25.58 4.83 -21.30
C GLU A 25 25.09 5.74 -22.43
N LYS A 26 25.60 5.56 -23.65
CA LYS A 26 25.22 6.35 -24.83
C LYS A 26 23.73 6.17 -25.17
N GLU A 27 23.19 4.98 -25.04
CA GLU A 27 21.75 4.71 -25.27
C GLU A 27 20.91 5.31 -24.15
N ALA A 28 21.36 5.21 -22.89
CA ALA A 28 20.70 5.84 -21.75
C ALA A 28 20.59 7.37 -21.87
N MET A 29 21.62 8.02 -22.42
CA MET A 29 21.64 9.46 -22.69
C MET A 29 20.64 9.93 -23.75
N ASN A 30 20.03 9.05 -24.50
CA ASN A 30 18.99 9.34 -25.51
C ASN A 30 17.88 8.27 -25.47
N ASN A 31 17.34 8.01 -24.31
CA ASN A 31 16.33 6.98 -24.08
C ASN A 31 14.95 7.62 -23.91
N LYS A 32 14.01 7.27 -24.76
CA LYS A 32 12.67 7.87 -24.78
C LYS A 32 11.75 7.16 -23.78
N ARG A 33 10.76 7.88 -23.31
CA ARG A 33 9.61 7.30 -22.60
C ARG A 33 8.88 6.34 -23.54
N VAL A 34 8.41 5.23 -23.01
CA VAL A 34 7.66 4.22 -23.76
C VAL A 34 6.17 4.25 -23.46
N PRO A 35 5.29 3.86 -24.40
CA PRO A 35 3.87 3.68 -24.13
C PRO A 35 3.60 2.65 -23.02
N ARG A 36 2.48 2.80 -22.33
CA ARG A 36 2.02 1.89 -21.26
C ARG A 36 2.04 0.43 -21.71
N LYS A 37 1.54 0.15 -22.92
CA LYS A 37 1.52 -1.23 -23.45
C LYS A 37 2.92 -1.83 -23.54
N GLU A 38 3.87 -1.11 -24.08
CA GLU A 38 5.26 -1.58 -24.25
C GLU A 38 5.92 -1.87 -22.90
N MET A 39 5.69 -1.01 -21.91
CA MET A 39 6.18 -1.22 -20.54
C MET A 39 5.59 -2.48 -19.91
N TYR A 40 4.28 -2.70 -20.05
CA TYR A 40 3.66 -3.91 -19.49
C TYR A 40 4.07 -5.18 -20.24
N ASP A 41 4.25 -5.14 -21.56
CA ASP A 41 4.80 -6.26 -22.34
C ASP A 41 6.21 -6.62 -21.84
N PHE A 42 7.03 -5.61 -21.54
CA PHE A 42 8.36 -5.80 -20.97
C PHE A 42 8.29 -6.43 -19.56
N ILE A 43 7.47 -5.90 -18.66
CA ILE A 43 7.28 -6.43 -17.29
C ILE A 43 6.79 -7.88 -17.34
N LEU A 44 5.78 -8.17 -18.17
CA LEU A 44 5.24 -9.52 -18.29
C LEU A 44 6.28 -10.49 -18.83
N SER A 45 7.04 -10.09 -19.88
CA SER A 45 8.11 -10.93 -20.43
C SER A 45 9.15 -11.33 -19.37
N ASP A 46 9.50 -10.40 -18.46
CA ASP A 46 10.47 -10.69 -17.41
C ASP A 46 9.87 -11.55 -16.30
N LEU A 47 8.61 -11.30 -15.91
CA LEU A 47 7.92 -12.09 -14.89
C LEU A 47 7.62 -13.52 -15.37
N GLU A 48 7.26 -13.71 -16.65
CA GLU A 48 7.06 -15.04 -17.26
C GLU A 48 8.37 -15.84 -17.31
N LYS A 49 9.50 -15.18 -17.62
CA LYS A 49 10.82 -15.82 -17.51
C LYS A 49 11.12 -16.17 -16.04
N ALA A 50 10.85 -15.25 -15.11
CA ALA A 50 11.05 -15.50 -13.68
C ALA A 50 10.21 -16.69 -13.20
N GLU A 51 8.92 -16.77 -13.56
CA GLU A 51 8.05 -17.92 -13.27
C GLU A 51 8.67 -19.24 -13.74
N LYS A 52 9.19 -19.25 -14.97
CA LYS A 52 9.81 -20.44 -15.55
C LYS A 52 11.10 -20.88 -14.84
N TYR A 53 11.93 -19.92 -14.42
CA TYR A 53 13.24 -20.24 -13.84
C TYR A 53 13.21 -20.44 -12.33
N ILE A 54 12.20 -19.90 -11.63
CA ILE A 54 12.03 -20.02 -10.19
C ILE A 54 11.19 -21.23 -9.79
N ASP A 55 10.67 -21.99 -10.76
CA ASP A 55 9.79 -23.13 -10.50
C ASP A 55 10.44 -24.12 -9.54
N GLY A 56 9.70 -24.51 -8.49
CA GLY A 56 10.18 -25.37 -7.43
C GLY A 56 11.06 -24.69 -6.37
N TYR A 57 11.35 -23.39 -6.49
CA TYR A 57 12.05 -22.65 -5.43
C TYR A 57 11.06 -21.85 -4.58
N GLU A 58 10.88 -22.27 -3.34
CA GLU A 58 9.90 -21.62 -2.43
C GLU A 58 10.38 -20.26 -1.95
N GLY A 59 11.70 -20.07 -1.79
CA GLY A 59 12.27 -18.86 -1.22
C GLY A 59 11.93 -18.68 0.27
N SER A 60 11.97 -17.43 0.70
CA SER A 60 11.52 -17.02 2.04
C SER A 60 10.88 -15.64 1.97
N ALA A 61 10.38 -15.13 3.09
CA ALA A 61 9.88 -13.75 3.13
C ALA A 61 10.96 -12.69 2.82
N LEU A 62 12.24 -13.04 2.88
CA LEU A 62 13.38 -12.15 2.60
C LEU A 62 14.10 -12.47 1.29
N GLU A 63 13.67 -13.52 0.58
CA GLU A 63 14.28 -13.98 -0.66
C GLU A 63 13.20 -14.18 -1.73
N PRO A 64 13.49 -13.83 -3.00
CA PRO A 64 12.55 -14.08 -4.08
C PRO A 64 12.18 -15.57 -4.17
N GLY A 65 10.89 -15.87 -4.24
CA GLY A 65 10.36 -17.22 -4.38
C GLY A 65 9.21 -17.28 -5.39
N ALA A 66 8.74 -18.48 -5.72
CA ALA A 66 7.68 -18.67 -6.70
C ALA A 66 6.38 -17.95 -6.32
N ALA A 67 6.01 -17.92 -5.03
CA ALA A 67 4.85 -17.19 -4.56
C ALA A 67 4.96 -15.67 -4.79
N MET A 68 6.15 -15.10 -4.65
CA MET A 68 6.39 -13.68 -4.94
C MET A 68 6.20 -13.37 -6.43
N VAL A 69 6.72 -14.22 -7.31
CA VAL A 69 6.58 -14.04 -8.77
C VAL A 69 5.11 -14.12 -9.17
N ASP A 70 4.36 -15.11 -8.66
CA ASP A 70 2.92 -15.21 -8.89
C ASP A 70 2.17 -13.97 -8.38
N GLY A 71 2.53 -13.46 -7.20
CA GLY A 71 1.95 -12.22 -6.65
C GLY A 71 2.24 -10.99 -7.50
N LEU A 72 3.44 -10.85 -8.08
CA LEU A 72 3.77 -9.78 -9.02
C LEU A 72 3.00 -9.91 -10.34
N LEU A 73 2.82 -11.14 -10.83
CA LEU A 73 1.96 -11.41 -12.00
C LEU A 73 0.50 -11.05 -11.70
N ALA A 74 -0.01 -11.41 -10.50
CA ALA A 74 -1.37 -11.03 -10.08
C ALA A 74 -1.56 -9.51 -10.06
N ARG A 75 -0.62 -8.75 -9.49
CA ARG A 75 -0.63 -7.27 -9.52
C ARG A 75 -0.65 -6.73 -10.95
N THR A 76 0.21 -7.26 -11.80
CA THR A 76 0.37 -6.80 -13.19
C THR A 76 -0.89 -7.06 -14.01
N TRP A 77 -1.47 -8.25 -13.92
CA TRP A 77 -2.68 -8.61 -14.63
C TRP A 77 -3.91 -7.85 -14.10
N LEU A 78 -3.99 -7.55 -12.80
CA LEU A 78 -5.05 -6.72 -12.26
C LEU A 78 -5.03 -5.31 -12.87
N GLU A 79 -3.84 -4.67 -12.97
CA GLU A 79 -3.69 -3.36 -13.60
C GLU A 79 -4.03 -3.39 -15.09
N LEU A 80 -3.67 -4.46 -15.80
CA LEU A 80 -3.98 -4.63 -17.23
C LEU A 80 -5.47 -4.82 -17.48
N GLY A 81 -6.22 -5.40 -16.54
CA GLY A 81 -7.66 -5.54 -16.61
C GLY A 81 -8.40 -4.20 -16.74
N TYR A 82 -7.78 -3.10 -16.34
CA TYR A 82 -8.33 -1.75 -16.47
C TYR A 82 -7.77 -1.05 -17.73
N VAL A 83 -8.41 -1.30 -18.89
CA VAL A 83 -8.01 -0.68 -20.16
C VAL A 83 -8.25 0.83 -20.12
N SER A 84 -9.44 1.22 -19.61
CA SER A 84 -9.82 2.61 -19.34
C SER A 84 -10.77 2.70 -18.13
N ASP A 85 -11.34 3.84 -17.84
CA ASP A 85 -12.34 4.01 -16.77
C ASP A 85 -13.67 3.26 -17.04
N THR A 86 -13.90 2.89 -18.30
CA THR A 86 -15.15 2.27 -18.75
C THR A 86 -14.95 0.99 -19.56
N GLU A 87 -13.71 0.66 -19.89
CA GLU A 87 -13.35 -0.53 -20.66
C GLU A 87 -12.48 -1.45 -19.83
N PHE A 88 -12.85 -2.73 -19.81
CA PHE A 88 -12.25 -3.74 -18.96
C PHE A 88 -11.89 -5.00 -19.76
N ASP A 89 -10.76 -5.63 -19.40
CA ASP A 89 -10.30 -6.89 -19.97
C ASP A 89 -10.57 -8.05 -18.98
N ASN A 90 -11.60 -8.84 -19.26
CA ASN A 90 -11.98 -9.97 -18.42
C ASN A 90 -10.95 -11.08 -18.39
N ASP A 91 -10.20 -11.31 -19.48
CA ASP A 91 -9.14 -12.32 -19.53
C ASP A 91 -7.97 -11.90 -18.61
N ALA A 92 -7.64 -10.61 -18.58
CA ALA A 92 -6.66 -10.08 -17.63
C ALA A 92 -7.12 -10.24 -16.17
N PHE A 93 -8.39 -9.96 -15.85
CA PHE A 93 -8.91 -10.21 -14.52
C PHE A 93 -8.91 -11.69 -14.14
N LYS A 94 -9.22 -12.58 -15.09
CA LYS A 94 -9.12 -14.01 -14.84
C LYS A 94 -7.70 -14.44 -14.50
N LYS A 95 -6.71 -13.94 -15.25
CA LYS A 95 -5.30 -14.20 -14.95
C LYS A 95 -4.89 -13.61 -13.59
N ALA A 96 -5.33 -12.39 -13.26
CA ALA A 96 -5.06 -11.79 -11.94
C ALA A 96 -5.59 -12.66 -10.80
N GLN A 97 -6.82 -13.18 -10.92
CA GLN A 97 -7.39 -14.13 -9.97
C GLN A 97 -6.55 -15.40 -9.87
N ASP A 98 -6.23 -16.04 -11.01
CA ASP A 98 -5.51 -17.31 -11.05
C ASP A 98 -4.12 -17.18 -10.42
N TYR A 99 -3.40 -16.10 -10.70
CA TYR A 99 -2.08 -15.83 -10.11
C TYR A 99 -2.17 -15.48 -8.63
N ALA A 100 -3.19 -14.75 -8.19
CA ALA A 100 -3.41 -14.50 -6.76
C ALA A 100 -3.66 -15.81 -5.99
N GLU A 101 -4.48 -16.72 -6.56
CA GLU A 101 -4.73 -18.05 -5.99
C GLU A 101 -3.47 -18.92 -5.94
N LYS A 102 -2.64 -18.89 -6.99
CA LYS A 102 -1.33 -19.57 -7.01
C LYS A 102 -0.41 -19.00 -5.91
N ALA A 103 -0.33 -17.67 -5.79
CA ALA A 103 0.51 -17.04 -4.77
C ALA A 103 0.07 -17.42 -3.35
N ILE A 104 -1.23 -17.43 -3.06
CA ILE A 104 -1.77 -17.90 -1.77
C ILE A 104 -1.34 -19.36 -1.53
N ALA A 105 -1.61 -20.24 -2.50
CA ALA A 105 -1.33 -21.67 -2.36
C ALA A 105 0.18 -21.96 -2.19
N LYS A 106 1.04 -21.38 -3.04
CA LYS A 106 2.49 -21.61 -2.99
C LYS A 106 3.16 -20.99 -1.75
N SER A 107 2.65 -19.86 -1.26
CA SER A 107 3.25 -19.21 -0.09
C SER A 107 3.03 -20.00 1.19
N GLY A 108 1.96 -20.79 1.29
CA GLY A 108 1.52 -21.43 2.53
C GLY A 108 1.24 -20.42 3.65
N LYS A 109 1.09 -19.14 3.32
CA LYS A 109 0.87 -18.04 4.26
C LYS A 109 -0.61 -17.86 4.54
N THR A 110 -0.91 -17.32 5.72
CA THR A 110 -2.26 -16.99 6.17
C THR A 110 -2.35 -15.53 6.60
N PRO A 111 -3.53 -14.91 6.53
CA PRO A 111 -3.72 -13.58 7.09
C PRO A 111 -3.30 -13.51 8.57
N LEU A 112 -2.69 -12.39 8.97
CA LEU A 112 -2.25 -12.20 10.35
C LEU A 112 -3.41 -12.36 11.34
N THR A 113 -3.15 -13.08 12.41
CA THR A 113 -4.04 -13.11 13.58
C THR A 113 -3.97 -11.79 14.36
N GLN A 114 -4.94 -11.54 15.25
CA GLN A 114 -4.89 -10.37 16.13
C GLN A 114 -3.59 -10.30 16.94
N ASN A 115 -3.13 -11.41 17.48
CA ASN A 115 -1.90 -11.45 18.29
C ASN A 115 -0.66 -11.08 17.49
N GLU A 116 -0.56 -11.55 16.24
CA GLU A 116 0.55 -11.22 15.35
C GLU A 116 0.47 -9.73 14.92
N TRP A 117 -0.74 -9.23 14.65
CA TRP A 117 -0.97 -7.84 14.28
C TRP A 117 -0.58 -6.86 15.39
N GLU A 118 -0.94 -7.19 16.64
CA GLU A 118 -0.73 -6.35 17.81
C GLU A 118 0.60 -6.61 18.53
N ASP A 119 1.46 -7.50 18.00
CA ASP A 119 2.75 -7.79 18.59
C ASP A 119 3.63 -6.53 18.66
N SER A 120 3.88 -6.07 19.88
CA SER A 120 4.66 -4.86 20.13
C SER A 120 6.14 -4.97 19.82
N ALA A 121 6.66 -6.18 19.68
CA ALA A 121 8.06 -6.46 19.40
C ALA A 121 8.32 -6.77 17.92
N ASN A 122 7.43 -7.57 17.29
CA ASN A 122 7.63 -8.12 15.97
C ASN A 122 6.50 -7.83 14.98
N GLY A 123 5.57 -6.94 15.29
CA GLY A 123 4.42 -6.58 14.46
C GLY A 123 4.79 -6.31 13.00
N PHE A 124 4.51 -5.15 12.44
CA PHE A 124 4.85 -4.83 11.05
C PHE A 124 6.33 -4.41 10.85
N ASN A 125 7.26 -5.16 11.40
CA ASN A 125 8.70 -4.83 11.37
C ASN A 125 9.63 -6.05 11.24
N SER A 126 9.09 -7.27 11.13
CA SER A 126 9.90 -8.49 11.08
C SER A 126 9.33 -9.50 10.09
N ALA A 127 9.92 -9.61 8.91
CA ALA A 127 9.49 -10.55 7.87
C ALA A 127 9.62 -12.02 8.31
N SER A 128 10.62 -12.34 9.13
CA SER A 128 10.85 -13.71 9.60
C SER A 128 9.87 -14.15 10.69
N SER A 129 9.24 -13.21 11.39
CA SER A 129 8.28 -13.49 12.47
C SER A 129 6.84 -13.44 12.01
N GLN A 130 6.57 -12.83 10.83
CA GLN A 130 5.23 -12.61 10.33
C GLN A 130 4.78 -13.70 9.38
N ASN A 131 3.67 -14.33 9.71
CA ASN A 131 3.16 -15.47 8.94
C ASN A 131 2.47 -15.08 7.63
N SER A 132 2.22 -13.79 7.39
CA SER A 132 1.52 -13.34 6.19
C SER A 132 2.42 -12.76 5.10
N TRP A 133 3.69 -12.49 5.38
CA TRP A 133 4.57 -11.85 4.42
C TRP A 133 5.09 -12.84 3.38
N ILE A 134 4.72 -12.62 2.12
CA ILE A 134 5.26 -13.34 0.96
C ILE A 134 6.63 -12.76 0.60
N TRP A 135 6.79 -11.43 0.72
CA TRP A 135 8.04 -10.74 0.41
C TRP A 135 8.21 -9.49 1.28
N GLY A 136 9.42 -9.32 1.80
CA GLY A 136 9.86 -8.16 2.55
C GLY A 136 11.30 -7.79 2.20
N ILE A 137 11.67 -6.56 2.50
CA ILE A 137 13.07 -6.11 2.37
C ILE A 137 13.69 -6.14 3.76
N PRO A 138 14.75 -6.96 3.99
CA PRO A 138 15.46 -6.96 5.25
C PRO A 138 16.20 -5.64 5.44
N VAL A 139 16.13 -5.11 6.65
CA VAL A 139 16.90 -3.93 7.06
C VAL A 139 17.92 -4.35 8.10
N VAL A 140 19.18 -4.00 7.87
CA VAL A 140 20.29 -4.27 8.80
C VAL A 140 20.81 -2.96 9.40
N SER A 141 21.46 -3.03 10.55
CA SER A 141 21.92 -1.84 11.29
C SER A 141 22.84 -0.95 10.47
N GLU A 142 23.65 -1.52 9.60
CA GLU A 142 24.57 -0.81 8.71
C GLU A 142 23.86 0.00 7.62
N SER A 143 22.65 -0.40 7.24
CA SER A 143 21.84 0.29 6.23
C SER A 143 20.89 1.33 6.83
N VAL A 144 20.70 1.31 8.14
CA VAL A 144 19.90 2.31 8.86
C VAL A 144 20.77 3.54 9.14
N GLY A 145 20.87 4.43 8.17
CA GLY A 145 21.46 5.73 8.45
C GLY A 145 20.60 6.49 9.46
N ASN A 146 21.08 6.71 10.68
CA ASN A 146 20.47 7.51 11.75
C ASN A 146 19.17 8.24 11.36
N LEU A 147 18.04 7.89 11.93
CA LEU A 147 16.75 8.57 11.71
C LEU A 147 16.21 8.56 10.27
N THR A 148 16.80 7.84 9.32
CA THR A 148 16.35 7.78 7.92
C THR A 148 15.55 6.51 7.58
N SER A 149 15.44 5.56 8.52
CA SER A 149 14.64 4.35 8.33
C SER A 149 13.15 4.66 8.26
N PHE A 150 12.38 3.79 7.62
CA PHE A 150 10.92 3.88 7.59
C PHE A 150 10.35 3.93 9.02
N ASN A 151 10.87 3.10 9.93
CA ASN A 151 10.43 3.09 11.33
C ASN A 151 10.71 4.42 12.03
N ALA A 152 11.81 5.10 11.74
CA ALA A 152 12.10 6.42 12.30
C ALA A 152 11.04 7.47 11.92
N TRP A 153 10.45 7.35 10.72
CA TRP A 153 9.43 8.27 10.24
C TRP A 153 8.02 7.91 10.67
N ILE A 154 7.71 6.62 10.77
CA ILE A 154 6.31 6.17 10.93
C ILE A 154 5.96 5.78 12.37
N SER A 155 6.91 5.26 13.17
CA SER A 155 6.61 4.78 14.52
C SER A 155 6.32 5.93 15.48
N SER A 156 5.12 5.95 16.04
CA SER A 156 4.73 6.94 17.05
C SER A 156 5.28 6.61 18.45
N GLU A 157 5.75 5.39 18.69
CA GLU A 157 6.29 4.93 19.98
C GLU A 157 7.80 5.21 20.10
N ALA A 158 8.54 5.11 19.00
CA ALA A 158 10.02 5.19 18.98
C ALA A 158 10.53 6.58 19.34
N THR A 159 11.12 6.74 20.53
CA THR A 159 11.57 8.03 21.08
C THR A 159 12.70 8.69 20.29
N TRP A 160 13.41 7.92 19.49
CA TRP A 160 14.53 8.33 18.65
C TRP A 160 14.15 8.80 17.24
N GLY A 161 12.87 8.64 16.82
CA GLY A 161 12.45 8.86 15.45
C GLY A 161 11.63 10.13 15.22
N TYR A 162 11.51 10.55 13.96
CA TYR A 162 10.63 11.66 13.56
C TYR A 162 9.14 11.34 13.79
N GLY A 163 8.75 10.06 13.66
CA GLY A 163 7.41 9.58 13.95
C GLY A 163 6.95 9.89 15.36
N TYR A 164 7.88 9.97 16.30
CA TYR A 164 7.62 10.38 17.69
C TYR A 164 6.98 11.79 17.78
N TYR A 165 7.42 12.71 16.93
CA TYR A 165 6.92 14.08 16.89
C TYR A 165 5.77 14.27 15.87
N ALA A 166 5.91 13.68 14.68
CA ALA A 166 4.94 13.81 13.60
C ALA A 166 3.63 13.09 13.90
N GLN A 167 3.72 11.87 14.46
CA GLN A 167 2.58 11.04 14.87
C GLN A 167 1.56 10.88 13.73
N PHE A 168 2.00 10.30 12.62
CA PHE A 168 1.09 9.97 11.52
C PHE A 168 -0.04 9.07 12.00
N GLY A 169 -1.25 9.29 11.49
CA GLY A 169 -2.42 8.56 11.96
C GLY A 169 -3.52 8.47 10.92
N ALA A 170 -4.59 7.79 11.29
CA ALA A 170 -5.76 7.68 10.45
C ALA A 170 -6.51 9.00 10.30
N GLY A 171 -7.08 9.26 9.12
CA GLY A 171 -8.15 10.23 9.02
C GLY A 171 -9.37 9.78 9.81
N LYS A 172 -10.03 10.72 10.52
CA LYS A 172 -11.19 10.43 11.37
C LYS A 172 -12.25 9.59 10.64
N SER A 173 -12.54 9.91 9.36
CA SER A 173 -13.55 9.17 8.60
C SER A 173 -13.18 7.69 8.38
N LEU A 174 -11.89 7.37 8.22
CA LEU A 174 -11.45 5.98 8.15
C LEU A 174 -11.61 5.29 9.50
N TYR A 175 -11.12 5.91 10.56
CA TYR A 175 -11.20 5.36 11.91
C TYR A 175 -12.66 5.06 12.33
N ASP A 176 -13.57 6.00 12.08
CA ASP A 176 -14.99 5.86 12.40
C ASP A 176 -15.70 4.77 11.55
N SER A 177 -15.13 4.44 10.38
CA SER A 177 -15.67 3.42 9.48
C SER A 177 -15.20 1.99 9.81
N ILE A 178 -14.18 1.85 10.67
CA ILE A 178 -13.72 0.55 11.15
C ILE A 178 -14.60 0.14 12.33
N SER A 179 -15.18 -1.07 12.27
CA SER A 179 -16.01 -1.61 13.36
C SER A 179 -15.23 -1.69 14.68
N ASP A 180 -15.91 -1.54 15.81
CA ASP A 180 -15.30 -1.74 17.13
C ASP A 180 -14.92 -3.22 17.38
N SER A 181 -15.55 -4.17 16.68
CA SER A 181 -15.20 -5.60 16.70
C SER A 181 -13.98 -5.92 15.81
N ASP A 182 -13.48 -4.99 15.01
CA ASP A 182 -12.36 -5.18 14.10
C ASP A 182 -11.05 -4.76 14.79
N PHE A 183 -10.19 -5.74 15.08
CA PHE A 183 -8.95 -5.48 15.81
C PHE A 183 -7.98 -4.52 15.07
N ARG A 184 -8.13 -4.33 13.75
CA ARG A 184 -7.32 -3.36 13.00
C ARG A 184 -7.57 -1.92 13.47
N LYS A 185 -8.70 -1.65 14.11
CA LYS A 185 -8.99 -0.36 14.74
C LYS A 185 -7.98 -0.03 15.83
N HIS A 186 -7.44 -1.05 16.51
CA HIS A 186 -6.40 -0.91 17.53
C HIS A 186 -5.04 -0.45 16.95
N SER A 187 -4.89 -0.40 15.62
CA SER A 187 -3.72 0.24 14.99
C SER A 187 -3.66 1.75 15.19
N PHE A 188 -4.72 2.35 15.73
CA PHE A 188 -4.86 3.80 15.90
C PHE A 188 -5.33 4.14 17.31
N ILE A 189 -4.71 5.15 17.89
CA ILE A 189 -5.08 5.61 19.24
C ILE A 189 -6.53 6.14 19.24
N ASP A 190 -7.34 5.60 20.14
CA ASP A 190 -8.70 6.05 20.38
C ASP A 190 -8.74 7.55 20.69
N PRO A 191 -9.64 8.34 20.06
CA PRO A 191 -9.77 9.76 20.33
C PRO A 191 -10.13 10.09 21.78
N LYS A 192 -10.79 9.18 22.48
CA LYS A 192 -11.12 9.35 23.91
C LYS A 192 -9.93 8.99 24.81
N LYS A 193 -8.89 8.36 24.24
CA LYS A 193 -7.76 7.77 24.99
C LYS A 193 -8.26 6.92 26.15
N SER A 194 -9.35 6.15 25.90
CA SER A 194 -9.99 5.36 26.92
C SER A 194 -9.04 4.24 27.38
N GLU A 195 -9.07 3.95 28.65
CA GLU A 195 -8.31 2.88 29.29
C GLU A 195 -8.74 1.47 28.81
N TYR A 196 -9.78 1.41 27.96
CA TYR A 196 -10.36 0.18 27.44
C TYR A 196 -9.59 -0.46 26.31
N TYR A 197 -8.65 0.26 25.67
CA TYR A 197 -7.78 -0.33 24.67
C TYR A 197 -6.47 -0.76 25.33
N ASP A 198 -6.33 -2.05 25.56
CA ASP A 198 -5.03 -2.65 25.90
C ASP A 198 -4.16 -2.69 24.65
N TYR A 199 -3.56 -1.54 24.36
CA TYR A 199 -2.71 -1.38 23.19
C TYR A 199 -1.37 -2.10 23.35
N LYS A 200 -1.19 -3.14 24.06
CA LYS A 200 0.07 -3.90 24.16
C LYS A 200 1.32 -3.08 23.80
N LEU A 201 1.46 -1.90 24.43
CA LEU A 201 2.53 -0.96 24.11
C LEU A 201 3.88 -1.52 24.56
N ALA A 202 4.94 -1.21 23.80
CA ALA A 202 6.30 -1.56 24.19
C ALA A 202 6.83 -0.62 25.28
N GLY A 203 7.75 -1.14 26.09
CA GLY A 203 8.44 -0.36 27.11
C GLY A 203 7.95 -0.62 28.53
N SER A 204 8.59 0.07 29.49
CA SER A 204 8.23 0.02 30.92
C SER A 204 6.91 0.78 31.19
N SER A 205 6.34 0.57 32.37
CA SER A 205 5.13 1.29 32.80
C SER A 205 5.28 2.82 32.76
N ASP A 206 6.45 3.34 33.09
CA ASP A 206 6.72 4.79 33.03
C ASP A 206 6.80 5.30 31.59
N GLN A 207 7.40 4.53 30.69
CA GLN A 207 7.45 4.83 29.24
C GLN A 207 6.06 4.81 28.63
N ILE A 208 5.23 3.83 28.96
CA ILE A 208 3.84 3.74 28.53
C ILE A 208 3.02 4.92 29.06
N ALA A 209 3.17 5.28 30.33
CA ALA A 209 2.51 6.45 30.90
C ALA A 209 2.96 7.76 30.23
N ALA A 210 4.24 7.91 29.93
CA ALA A 210 4.78 9.04 29.19
C ALA A 210 4.24 9.10 27.76
N PHE A 211 4.12 7.95 27.08
CA PHE A 211 3.52 7.83 25.76
C PHE A 211 2.08 8.34 25.75
N TYR A 212 1.22 7.88 26.67
CA TYR A 212 -0.18 8.32 26.73
C TYR A 212 -0.35 9.82 26.99
N LYS A 213 0.58 10.45 27.70
CA LYS A 213 0.53 11.91 27.94
C LYS A 213 0.73 12.72 26.67
N ARG A 214 1.53 12.23 25.70
CA ARG A 214 1.93 12.97 24.50
C ARG A 214 1.21 12.56 23.22
N ILE A 215 0.75 11.30 23.14
CA ILE A 215 0.22 10.76 21.91
C ILE A 215 -1.06 11.46 21.47
N LYS A 216 -1.18 11.72 20.17
CA LYS A 216 -2.37 12.32 19.58
C LYS A 216 -3.44 11.27 19.31
N SER A 217 -4.69 11.68 19.36
CA SER A 217 -5.80 10.85 18.88
C SER A 217 -5.57 10.44 17.42
N TYR A 218 -5.95 9.23 17.09
CA TYR A 218 -5.79 8.60 15.76
C TYR A 218 -4.34 8.32 15.35
N ALA A 219 -3.32 8.64 16.17
CA ALA A 219 -1.93 8.30 15.84
C ALA A 219 -1.77 6.79 15.68
N ASN A 220 -0.94 6.38 14.71
CA ASN A 220 -0.75 4.96 14.45
C ASN A 220 0.20 4.32 15.47
N ILE A 221 -0.12 3.07 15.79
CA ILE A 221 0.73 2.13 16.51
C ILE A 221 0.83 0.79 15.77
N LYS A 222 0.53 0.77 14.47
CA LYS A 222 0.70 -0.37 13.58
C LYS A 222 2.19 -0.65 13.33
N PHE A 223 2.96 0.41 13.04
CA PHE A 223 4.39 0.30 12.77
C PHE A 223 5.18 0.65 14.03
N ARG A 224 5.97 -0.29 14.49
CA ARG A 224 6.63 -0.25 15.80
C ARG A 224 8.14 -0.45 15.67
N ALA A 225 8.87 -0.05 16.69
CA ALA A 225 10.28 -0.38 16.80
C ALA A 225 10.48 -1.90 16.90
N LYS A 226 11.43 -2.46 16.14
CA LYS A 226 11.73 -3.89 16.16
C LYS A 226 12.18 -4.33 17.55
N TYR A 227 11.76 -5.50 17.99
CA TYR A 227 12.02 -6.05 19.32
C TYR A 227 11.44 -5.23 20.49
N GLY A 228 10.57 -4.24 20.20
CA GLY A 228 10.08 -3.32 21.21
C GLY A 228 11.11 -2.30 21.71
N GLU A 229 12.23 -2.14 21.02
CA GLU A 229 13.36 -1.26 21.40
C GLU A 229 13.06 0.20 21.07
N ILE A 230 12.10 0.79 21.79
CA ILE A 230 11.59 2.14 21.54
C ILE A 230 12.61 3.24 21.83
N ASP A 231 13.64 2.98 22.62
CA ASP A 231 14.67 3.96 23.00
C ASP A 231 16.02 3.72 22.29
N ASN A 232 16.14 2.65 21.51
CA ASN A 232 17.39 2.27 20.83
C ASN A 232 17.19 2.17 19.32
N TYR A 233 17.66 3.17 18.58
CA TYR A 233 17.51 3.20 17.13
C TYR A 233 18.35 2.13 16.40
N VAL A 234 19.41 1.64 17.00
CA VAL A 234 20.31 0.64 16.38
C VAL A 234 19.59 -0.69 16.22
N THR A 235 18.86 -1.12 17.25
CA THR A 235 18.08 -2.37 17.24
C THR A 235 16.63 -2.14 16.84
N GLY A 236 15.99 -1.09 17.33
CA GLY A 236 14.59 -0.76 17.02
C GLY A 236 14.39 -0.23 15.60
N GLY A 237 15.44 0.35 14.99
CA GLY A 237 15.37 0.94 13.65
C GLY A 237 15.51 -0.07 12.50
N VAL A 238 15.93 -1.31 12.76
CA VAL A 238 16.17 -2.35 11.74
C VAL A 238 14.90 -3.13 11.36
N GLY A 239 13.76 -2.48 11.39
CA GLY A 239 12.49 -3.09 10.97
C GLY A 239 12.47 -3.36 9.47
N ASP A 240 12.11 -4.59 9.10
CA ASP A 240 11.95 -5.00 7.71
C ASP A 240 10.76 -4.29 7.07
N TYR A 241 10.76 -4.12 5.74
CA TYR A 241 9.67 -3.47 5.02
C TYR A 241 8.75 -4.50 4.37
N PRO A 242 7.42 -4.47 4.64
CA PRO A 242 6.47 -5.34 3.96
C PRO A 242 6.32 -4.90 2.50
N MET A 243 6.69 -5.76 1.55
CA MET A 243 6.56 -5.51 0.11
C MET A 243 5.38 -6.26 -0.50
N MET A 244 5.03 -7.41 0.06
CA MET A 244 3.89 -8.21 -0.35
C MET A 244 3.45 -9.09 0.81
N ARG A 245 2.16 -9.03 1.13
CA ARG A 245 1.52 -9.90 2.12
C ARG A 245 0.42 -10.73 1.46
N VAL A 246 0.15 -11.91 2.02
CA VAL A 246 -0.89 -12.80 1.47
C VAL A 246 -2.27 -12.14 1.44
N GLU A 247 -2.56 -11.25 2.37
CA GLU A 247 -3.79 -10.46 2.40
C GLU A 247 -4.02 -9.68 1.10
N GLU A 248 -2.97 -9.16 0.48
CA GLU A 248 -3.10 -8.47 -0.81
C GLU A 248 -3.62 -9.40 -1.91
N MET A 249 -3.21 -10.65 -1.90
CA MET A 249 -3.68 -11.65 -2.86
C MET A 249 -5.19 -11.92 -2.72
N TYR A 250 -5.72 -11.92 -1.50
CA TYR A 250 -7.17 -11.98 -1.29
C TYR A 250 -7.88 -10.77 -1.89
N PHE A 251 -7.35 -9.56 -1.72
CA PHE A 251 -7.91 -8.34 -2.31
C PHE A 251 -7.84 -8.34 -3.84
N ILE A 252 -6.75 -8.81 -4.43
CA ILE A 252 -6.65 -8.97 -5.89
C ILE A 252 -7.69 -9.98 -6.39
N LYS A 253 -7.79 -11.13 -5.74
CA LYS A 253 -8.75 -12.18 -6.09
C LYS A 253 -10.20 -11.66 -6.04
N MET A 254 -10.61 -11.01 -4.95
CA MET A 254 -12.00 -10.54 -4.81
C MET A 254 -12.33 -9.38 -5.77
N GLU A 255 -11.38 -8.48 -6.04
CA GLU A 255 -11.55 -7.41 -7.03
C GLU A 255 -11.69 -7.99 -8.44
N ALA A 256 -10.83 -8.92 -8.81
CA ALA A 256 -10.88 -9.59 -10.11
C ALA A 256 -12.19 -10.36 -10.31
N LEU A 257 -12.69 -11.06 -9.29
CA LEU A 257 -13.99 -11.74 -9.32
C LEU A 257 -15.15 -10.75 -9.54
N ALA A 258 -15.17 -9.63 -8.83
CA ALA A 258 -16.19 -8.60 -8.99
C ALA A 258 -16.20 -8.03 -10.41
N ARG A 259 -15.01 -7.77 -10.98
CA ARG A 259 -14.84 -7.27 -12.36
C ARG A 259 -15.23 -8.29 -13.43
N GLN A 260 -15.14 -9.58 -13.14
CA GLN A 260 -15.66 -10.67 -13.98
C GLN A 260 -17.19 -10.88 -13.82
N HIS A 261 -17.88 -9.96 -13.12
CA HIS A 261 -19.30 -10.03 -12.80
C HIS A 261 -19.68 -11.23 -11.90
N ASN A 262 -18.71 -11.84 -11.22
CA ASN A 262 -18.95 -12.90 -10.23
C ASN A 262 -19.04 -12.31 -8.81
N LEU A 263 -20.10 -11.52 -8.60
CA LEU A 263 -20.28 -10.76 -7.37
C LEU A 263 -20.52 -11.67 -6.15
N THR A 264 -21.17 -12.81 -6.35
CA THR A 264 -21.40 -13.80 -5.28
C THR A 264 -20.06 -14.29 -4.72
N ALA A 265 -19.19 -14.80 -5.57
CA ALA A 265 -17.88 -15.28 -5.13
C ALA A 265 -17.01 -14.15 -4.56
N ALA A 266 -17.13 -12.93 -5.09
CA ALA A 266 -16.42 -11.78 -4.53
C ALA A 266 -16.84 -11.47 -3.09
N ASN A 267 -18.16 -11.46 -2.81
CA ASN A 267 -18.70 -11.28 -1.45
C ASN A 267 -18.26 -12.41 -0.51
N GLU A 268 -18.26 -13.67 -0.98
CA GLU A 268 -17.80 -14.82 -0.21
C GLU A 268 -16.32 -14.67 0.18
N VAL A 269 -15.44 -14.30 -0.76
CA VAL A 269 -14.01 -14.08 -0.47
C VAL A 269 -13.82 -12.94 0.52
N LEU A 270 -14.58 -11.85 0.41
CA LEU A 270 -14.49 -10.74 1.36
C LEU A 270 -14.98 -11.15 2.75
N THR A 271 -16.08 -11.90 2.84
CA THR A 271 -16.61 -12.42 4.11
C THR A 271 -15.60 -13.34 4.79
N ASP A 272 -15.04 -14.29 4.03
CA ASP A 272 -13.99 -15.21 4.52
C ASP A 272 -12.78 -14.43 5.04
N PHE A 273 -12.25 -13.50 4.25
CA PHE A 273 -11.14 -12.64 4.66
C PHE A 273 -11.45 -11.87 5.95
N MET A 274 -12.63 -11.27 6.04
CA MET A 274 -13.03 -10.48 7.20
C MET A 274 -13.26 -11.31 8.46
N SER A 275 -13.50 -12.60 8.34
CA SER A 275 -13.57 -13.51 9.50
C SER A 275 -12.24 -13.58 10.27
N HIS A 276 -11.12 -13.29 9.60
CA HIS A 276 -9.81 -13.11 10.24
C HIS A 276 -9.62 -11.77 10.95
N ARG A 277 -10.52 -10.81 10.77
CA ARG A 277 -10.44 -9.44 11.33
C ARG A 277 -11.52 -9.17 12.39
N ILE A 278 -12.70 -9.73 12.18
CA ILE A 278 -13.86 -9.67 13.06
C ILE A 278 -14.21 -11.11 13.42
N THR A 279 -13.67 -11.58 14.53
CA THR A 279 -13.70 -13.02 14.89
C THR A 279 -15.00 -13.46 15.58
N ASP A 280 -15.91 -12.54 15.85
CA ASP A 280 -17.21 -12.81 16.47
C ASP A 280 -18.30 -13.28 15.46
N GLY A 281 -17.93 -13.37 14.17
CA GLY A 281 -18.82 -13.80 13.09
C GLY A 281 -19.90 -12.77 12.69
N SER A 282 -19.78 -11.53 13.15
CA SER A 282 -20.79 -10.49 12.89
C SER A 282 -20.68 -9.84 11.50
N TYR A 283 -19.62 -10.12 10.75
CA TYR A 283 -19.42 -9.53 9.42
C TYR A 283 -19.87 -10.46 8.30
N GLU A 284 -20.65 -9.92 7.39
CA GLU A 284 -21.06 -10.56 6.14
C GLU A 284 -21.10 -9.51 5.02
N SER A 285 -20.37 -9.75 3.93
CA SER A 285 -20.46 -8.93 2.72
C SER A 285 -21.64 -9.42 1.87
N SER A 286 -22.54 -8.51 1.51
CA SER A 286 -23.74 -8.80 0.73
C SER A 286 -24.03 -7.70 -0.31
N ALA A 287 -22.97 -7.11 -0.86
CA ALA A 287 -23.10 -6.05 -1.85
C ALA A 287 -23.89 -6.52 -3.07
N ALA A 288 -24.98 -5.81 -3.40
CA ALA A 288 -25.86 -6.16 -4.50
C ALA A 288 -25.38 -5.64 -5.87
N THR A 289 -24.37 -4.78 -5.90
CA THR A 289 -23.81 -4.23 -7.15
C THR A 289 -22.27 -4.20 -7.07
N GLU A 290 -21.63 -4.33 -8.21
CA GLU A 290 -20.16 -4.22 -8.32
C GLU A 290 -19.64 -2.93 -7.69
N LYS A 291 -20.30 -1.81 -7.96
CA LYS A 291 -19.90 -0.50 -7.38
C LYS A 291 -19.98 -0.49 -5.85
N ALA A 292 -21.02 -1.08 -5.27
CA ALA A 292 -21.14 -1.20 -3.82
C ALA A 292 -20.05 -2.09 -3.25
N PHE A 293 -19.80 -3.24 -3.88
CA PHE A 293 -18.73 -4.16 -3.51
C PHE A 293 -17.35 -3.51 -3.54
N LEU A 294 -16.98 -2.86 -4.64
CA LEU A 294 -15.67 -2.20 -4.77
C LEU A 294 -15.47 -1.08 -3.73
N LYS A 295 -16.55 -0.38 -3.37
CA LYS A 295 -16.50 0.63 -2.29
C LYS A 295 -16.24 -0.02 -0.93
N GLU A 296 -16.93 -1.11 -0.62
CA GLU A 296 -16.76 -1.88 0.61
C GLU A 296 -15.36 -2.50 0.68
N MET A 297 -14.94 -3.20 -0.36
CA MET A 297 -13.61 -3.78 -0.50
C MET A 297 -12.51 -2.73 -0.30
N LEU A 298 -12.63 -1.57 -0.94
CA LEU A 298 -11.64 -0.50 -0.80
C LEU A 298 -11.58 0.05 0.63
N LEU A 299 -12.71 0.14 1.34
CA LEU A 299 -12.73 0.50 2.76
C LEU A 299 -11.92 -0.50 3.58
N GLN A 300 -12.16 -1.80 3.39
CA GLN A 300 -11.42 -2.86 4.07
C GLN A 300 -9.94 -2.84 3.72
N LYS A 301 -9.61 -2.63 2.44
CA LYS A 301 -8.22 -2.51 1.98
C LYS A 301 -7.51 -1.30 2.60
N ARG A 302 -8.19 -0.18 2.80
CA ARG A 302 -7.66 1.01 3.49
C ARG A 302 -7.33 0.76 4.95
N ALA A 303 -8.17 0.01 5.66
CA ALA A 303 -7.90 -0.39 7.04
C ALA A 303 -6.72 -1.37 7.10
N GLU A 304 -6.66 -2.33 6.17
CA GLU A 304 -5.64 -3.37 6.11
C GLU A 304 -4.25 -2.83 5.77
N PHE A 305 -4.15 -2.05 4.72
CA PHE A 305 -2.86 -1.60 4.16
C PHE A 305 -2.52 -0.15 4.48
N TRP A 306 -3.10 0.40 5.55
CA TRP A 306 -2.73 1.74 5.99
C TRP A 306 -1.21 1.83 6.23
N GLY A 307 -0.58 2.82 5.59
CA GLY A 307 0.86 3.07 5.72
C GLY A 307 1.79 2.17 4.91
N GLU A 308 1.28 1.17 4.18
CA GLU A 308 2.12 0.23 3.39
C GLU A 308 2.38 0.68 1.94
N GLY A 309 1.88 1.83 1.53
CA GLY A 309 2.20 2.47 0.24
C GLY A 309 1.45 1.95 -0.98
N ILE A 310 0.71 0.83 -0.90
CA ILE A 310 0.08 0.22 -2.08
C ILE A 310 -1.25 0.87 -2.50
N LEU A 311 -1.95 1.54 -1.60
CA LEU A 311 -3.28 2.09 -1.86
C LEU A 311 -3.34 3.16 -2.97
N ILE A 312 -2.23 3.81 -3.27
CA ILE A 312 -2.16 4.80 -4.36
C ILE A 312 -2.51 4.17 -5.72
N TYR A 313 -2.12 2.93 -5.93
CA TYR A 313 -2.42 2.19 -7.15
C TYR A 313 -3.92 1.89 -7.26
N ASP A 314 -4.56 1.47 -6.15
CA ASP A 314 -6.01 1.25 -6.10
C ASP A 314 -6.80 2.53 -6.38
N TYR A 315 -6.41 3.64 -5.75
CA TYR A 315 -7.06 4.93 -5.98
C TYR A 315 -6.92 5.39 -7.44
N LYS A 316 -5.76 5.17 -8.06
CA LYS A 316 -5.53 5.46 -9.48
C LYS A 316 -6.35 4.55 -10.37
N ARG A 317 -6.32 3.24 -10.13
CA ARG A 317 -7.01 2.22 -10.93
C ARG A 317 -8.52 2.39 -10.86
N LEU A 318 -9.08 2.59 -9.66
CA LEU A 318 -10.50 2.73 -9.42
C LEU A 318 -11.02 4.17 -9.63
N ASN A 319 -10.18 5.09 -10.09
CA ASN A 319 -10.50 6.52 -10.27
C ASN A 319 -11.15 7.14 -9.02
N GLN A 320 -10.60 6.84 -7.84
CA GLN A 320 -11.14 7.31 -6.57
C GLN A 320 -10.59 8.68 -6.19
N GLY A 321 -11.47 9.51 -5.62
CA GLY A 321 -11.08 10.79 -5.05
C GLY A 321 -10.64 10.66 -3.59
N ILE A 322 -9.96 11.68 -3.11
CA ILE A 322 -9.58 11.86 -1.71
C ILE A 322 -10.50 12.90 -1.08
N THR A 323 -11.01 12.63 0.12
CA THR A 323 -11.76 13.60 0.91
C THR A 323 -11.06 13.81 2.25
N ARG A 324 -10.41 14.95 2.40
CA ARG A 324 -9.75 15.40 3.65
C ARG A 324 -10.44 16.63 4.26
N GLY A 325 -11.12 17.43 3.42
CA GLY A 325 -11.88 18.61 3.82
C GLY A 325 -13.35 18.26 4.05
N TYR A 326 -13.76 18.18 5.31
CA TYR A 326 -15.16 17.99 5.76
C TYR A 326 -15.32 18.48 7.20
N THR A 327 -16.56 18.74 7.62
CA THR A 327 -16.86 19.19 8.99
C THR A 327 -16.44 18.15 10.02
N GLY A 328 -15.62 18.56 10.99
CA GLY A 328 -15.10 17.67 12.05
C GLY A 328 -13.90 16.82 11.64
N THR A 329 -13.29 17.08 10.49
CA THR A 329 -12.05 16.40 10.07
C THR A 329 -10.91 16.63 11.05
N ASN A 330 -10.05 15.64 11.23
CA ASN A 330 -8.81 15.74 12.00
C ASN A 330 -7.59 16.16 11.16
N PHE A 331 -7.78 16.40 9.84
CA PHE A 331 -6.68 16.91 9.00
C PHE A 331 -6.38 18.38 9.34
N PRO A 332 -5.09 18.80 9.37
CA PRO A 332 -4.70 20.20 9.48
C PRO A 332 -5.28 21.04 8.34
N ALA A 333 -5.55 22.31 8.56
CA ALA A 333 -6.18 23.19 7.57
C ALA A 333 -5.43 23.17 6.20
N THR A 334 -4.10 23.18 6.23
CA THR A 334 -3.23 23.13 5.03
C THR A 334 -3.33 21.81 4.24
N MET A 335 -3.91 20.78 4.83
CA MET A 335 -4.04 19.44 4.22
C MET A 335 -5.50 19.10 3.86
N ARG A 336 -6.44 20.03 4.06
CA ARG A 336 -7.87 19.84 3.80
C ARG A 336 -8.20 20.11 2.35
N PHE A 337 -7.90 19.16 1.48
CA PHE A 337 -8.28 19.21 0.08
C PHE A 337 -9.11 17.99 -0.30
N ASN A 338 -9.92 18.15 -1.35
CA ASN A 338 -10.77 17.10 -1.89
C ASN A 338 -10.51 16.96 -3.39
N THR A 339 -10.51 15.72 -3.90
CA THR A 339 -10.47 15.41 -5.32
C THR A 339 -11.70 14.60 -5.71
N SER A 340 -12.22 14.78 -6.92
CA SER A 340 -13.39 14.05 -7.40
C SER A 340 -13.04 12.74 -8.12
N GLY A 341 -11.77 12.39 -8.19
CA GLY A 341 -11.19 11.22 -8.85
C GLY A 341 -9.68 11.28 -8.76
N ARG A 342 -8.98 10.63 -9.70
CA ARG A 342 -7.51 10.72 -9.79
C ARG A 342 -7.02 12.14 -9.73
N SER A 343 -6.03 12.38 -8.90
CA SER A 343 -5.35 13.67 -8.87
C SER A 343 -4.19 13.68 -9.85
N PRO A 344 -4.01 14.76 -10.62
CA PRO A 344 -2.81 14.95 -11.45
C PRO A 344 -1.51 14.85 -10.67
N GLU A 345 -1.51 15.25 -9.40
CA GLU A 345 -0.34 15.17 -8.50
C GLU A 345 0.13 13.76 -8.18
N TRP A 346 -0.70 12.76 -8.48
CA TRP A 346 -0.30 11.36 -8.32
C TRP A 346 0.59 10.87 -9.47
N ASN A 347 0.81 11.69 -10.48
CA ASN A 347 1.79 11.46 -11.53
C ASN A 347 3.04 12.27 -11.21
N ILE A 348 4.10 11.55 -10.84
CA ILE A 348 5.37 12.19 -10.44
C ILE A 348 5.96 12.93 -11.63
N VAL A 349 6.29 14.19 -11.42
CA VAL A 349 7.01 15.04 -12.40
C VAL A 349 8.43 14.52 -12.54
N ILE A 350 8.89 14.32 -13.77
CA ILE A 350 10.27 13.90 -14.05
C ILE A 350 11.19 15.06 -13.68
N THR A 351 12.26 14.74 -12.95
CA THR A 351 13.17 15.75 -12.41
C THR A 351 14.01 16.44 -13.49
N ARG A 352 14.44 17.65 -13.21
CA ARG A 352 15.32 18.42 -14.12
C ARG A 352 16.63 17.66 -14.44
N GLY A 353 17.16 16.90 -13.49
CA GLY A 353 18.38 16.11 -13.71
C GLY A 353 18.23 15.10 -14.84
N GLU A 354 17.07 14.49 -14.99
CA GLU A 354 16.79 13.56 -16.09
C GLU A 354 16.87 14.26 -17.45
N PHE A 355 16.26 15.44 -17.60
CA PHE A 355 16.34 16.20 -18.88
C PHE A 355 17.74 16.67 -19.22
N GLN A 356 18.61 16.85 -18.23
CA GLN A 356 20.00 17.21 -18.44
C GLN A 356 20.85 16.00 -18.87
N ALA A 357 20.53 14.82 -18.38
CA ALA A 357 21.28 13.58 -18.64
C ALA A 357 20.73 12.82 -19.85
N ASN A 358 19.42 12.89 -20.11
CA ASN A 358 18.73 12.10 -21.15
C ASN A 358 18.03 13.03 -22.15
N THR A 359 18.63 13.19 -23.32
CA THR A 359 18.09 14.03 -24.40
C THR A 359 16.88 13.40 -25.12
N GLY A 360 16.56 12.15 -24.83
CA GLY A 360 15.39 11.46 -25.35
C GLY A 360 14.08 11.90 -24.70
N ILE A 361 14.17 12.66 -23.56
CA ILE A 361 13.02 13.24 -22.87
C ILE A 361 13.15 14.76 -22.88
N THR A 362 12.18 15.44 -23.44
CA THR A 362 12.14 16.92 -23.42
C THR A 362 11.14 17.42 -22.36
N PRO A 363 11.26 18.69 -21.91
CA PRO A 363 10.33 19.24 -20.94
C PRO A 363 8.84 19.15 -21.36
N GLU A 364 8.55 19.19 -22.65
CA GLU A 364 7.19 19.07 -23.22
C GLU A 364 6.64 17.65 -23.06
N LEU A 365 7.51 16.66 -22.93
CA LEU A 365 7.17 15.25 -22.67
C LEU A 365 7.14 14.93 -21.18
N ASN A 366 7.28 15.92 -20.30
CA ASN A 366 7.15 15.71 -18.87
C ASN A 366 5.69 15.50 -18.44
N ASN A 367 5.48 14.86 -17.31
CA ASN A 367 4.19 14.91 -16.66
C ASN A 367 3.93 16.34 -16.20
N PRO A 368 2.71 16.87 -16.39
CA PRO A 368 2.39 18.21 -15.97
C PRO A 368 2.60 18.42 -14.47
N ASP A 369 3.11 19.59 -14.09
CA ASP A 369 3.24 19.98 -12.67
C ASP A 369 1.93 20.62 -12.19
N PRO A 370 1.13 19.97 -11.37
CA PRO A 370 -0.14 20.47 -10.87
C PRO A 370 -0.02 21.29 -9.58
N SER A 371 1.17 21.60 -9.11
CA SER A 371 1.39 22.23 -7.79
C SER A 371 0.66 23.57 -7.60
N GLN A 372 0.27 24.24 -8.72
CA GLN A 372 -0.46 25.50 -8.72
C GLN A 372 -2.00 25.33 -8.69
N VAL A 373 -2.51 24.10 -8.77
CA VAL A 373 -3.95 23.81 -8.96
C VAL A 373 -4.56 22.93 -7.89
N ILE A 374 -3.97 22.85 -6.71
CA ILE A 374 -4.51 22.08 -5.59
C ILE A 374 -5.76 22.78 -5.07
N PRO A 375 -6.95 22.16 -5.15
CA PRO A 375 -8.14 22.75 -4.56
C PRO A 375 -8.08 22.57 -3.05
N LEU A 376 -8.17 23.64 -2.32
CA LEU A 376 -8.43 23.60 -0.88
C LEU A 376 -9.93 23.47 -0.64
N TRP A 377 -10.30 22.76 0.42
CA TRP A 377 -11.66 22.77 0.93
C TRP A 377 -11.89 24.09 1.66
N GLU A 378 -12.97 24.80 1.29
CA GLU A 378 -13.47 26.01 1.92
C GLU A 378 -14.64 25.70 2.88
#